data_492c5aad05c6f8fc6bc834c72b2811cb
#
_entry.id   492c5aad05c6f8fc6bc834c72b2811cb
#
_cell.length_a   1.000
_cell.length_b   1.000
_cell.length_c   1.000
_cell.angle_alpha   90.00
_cell.angle_beta   90.00
_cell.angle_gamma   90.00
#
_symmetry.space_group_name_H-M   'P 1'
#
loop_
_entity.id
_entity.type
_entity.pdbx_description
1 polymer ?
#
loop_
_entity_poly.entity_id
_entity_poly.type
_entity_poly.pdbx_seq_one_letter_code
_entity_poly.pdbx_strand_id
1 'polypeptide(L)'
;LAGVAAGATHVQGTINGYGERVGNCDLVPIIANLTLKWGIETLPEGHLAELTPVAHHVAELVNFAADPQQPYVGATAFAHKAGLHTSAIARRSDAYEHVEPELVGNGTRFLVSDMSGRSTIELKATQLGIELDGGTLGEIVETLKELEYAGYHFEAADASLELLMRAAAGWSHDFFELESFSVDVGHRSGSGSRAWNEVAVEVETEATVKIHVDGERLVATGEGNGPVNALDAALRSALGDRHPQLNRLHLTDFKVRVLETREGTAAVTRVLIDTTNGERTWTTIGVSENIIEASWQALVDSLVYGLFHTSV
;
A
#
# COMPACT_ATOMS: atom_id res chain seq x y z
N LEU A 1 -1.54 -16.28 -28.53
CA LEU A 1 -1.92 -15.48 -29.70
C LEU A 1 -1.52 -16.16 -31.03
N ALA A 2 -0.25 -16.63 -31.20
CA ALA A 2 0.20 -17.28 -32.43
C ALA A 2 -0.65 -18.51 -32.82
N GLY A 3 -1.09 -19.31 -31.84
CA GLY A 3 -1.99 -20.44 -32.08
C GLY A 3 -3.35 -20.00 -32.64
N VAL A 4 -3.90 -18.91 -32.10
CA VAL A 4 -5.17 -18.32 -32.60
C VAL A 4 -4.98 -17.81 -34.03
N ALA A 5 -3.88 -17.11 -34.31
CA ALA A 5 -3.53 -16.67 -35.66
C ALA A 5 -3.39 -17.86 -36.66
N ALA A 6 -2.95 -19.02 -36.16
CA ALA A 6 -2.82 -20.25 -36.95
C ALA A 6 -4.12 -21.07 -37.02
N GLY A 7 -5.23 -20.60 -36.46
CA GLY A 7 -6.55 -21.23 -36.58
C GLY A 7 -7.04 -21.95 -35.32
N ALA A 8 -6.38 -21.81 -34.16
CA ALA A 8 -6.94 -22.33 -32.90
C ALA A 8 -8.22 -21.57 -32.54
N THR A 9 -9.30 -22.30 -32.28
CA THR A 9 -10.61 -21.75 -31.92
C THR A 9 -10.94 -21.89 -30.45
N HIS A 10 -10.09 -22.55 -29.70
CA HIS A 10 -10.22 -22.75 -28.25
C HIS A 10 -8.88 -22.53 -27.54
N VAL A 11 -8.91 -21.72 -26.50
CA VAL A 11 -7.76 -21.44 -25.64
C VAL A 11 -8.11 -21.81 -24.21
N GLN A 12 -7.24 -22.56 -23.56
CA GLN A 12 -7.37 -22.91 -22.14
C GLN A 12 -6.26 -22.28 -21.32
N GLY A 13 -6.58 -21.88 -20.11
CA GLY A 13 -5.66 -21.29 -19.16
C GLY A 13 -6.36 -21.02 -17.84
N THR A 14 -5.74 -20.23 -16.99
CA THR A 14 -6.30 -19.82 -15.70
C THR A 14 -6.16 -18.30 -15.54
N ILE A 15 -6.97 -17.71 -14.69
CA ILE A 15 -6.76 -16.31 -14.27
C ILE A 15 -5.43 -16.22 -13.53
N ASN A 16 -4.63 -15.22 -13.85
CA ASN A 16 -3.29 -14.97 -13.33
C ASN A 16 -2.27 -16.11 -13.64
N GLY A 17 -2.59 -17.05 -14.49
CA GLY A 17 -1.73 -18.16 -14.84
C GLY A 17 -1.52 -19.17 -13.70
N TYR A 18 -2.30 -19.12 -12.65
CA TYR A 18 -2.11 -20.02 -11.49
C TYR A 18 -2.29 -21.48 -11.86
N GLY A 19 -1.46 -22.34 -11.28
CA GLY A 19 -1.49 -23.78 -11.53
C GLY A 19 -0.25 -24.50 -11.03
N GLU A 20 -0.19 -25.80 -11.27
CA GLU A 20 0.90 -26.66 -10.83
C GLU A 20 2.24 -26.26 -11.47
N ARG A 21 3.33 -26.45 -10.77
CA ARG A 21 4.71 -26.17 -11.16
C ARG A 21 4.94 -24.68 -11.43
N VAL A 22 5.08 -24.31 -12.71
CA VAL A 22 5.30 -22.93 -13.18
C VAL A 22 3.99 -22.21 -13.52
N GLY A 23 2.86 -22.86 -13.30
CA GLY A 23 1.54 -22.37 -13.62
C GLY A 23 1.03 -22.75 -15.01
N ASN A 24 -0.09 -22.19 -15.36
CA ASN A 24 -0.78 -22.36 -16.63
C ASN A 24 -0.62 -21.12 -17.53
N CYS A 25 -1.23 -21.17 -18.69
CA CYS A 25 -1.35 -19.99 -19.54
C CYS A 25 -2.22 -18.93 -18.83
N ASP A 26 -1.69 -17.72 -18.66
CA ASP A 26 -2.45 -16.61 -18.09
C ASP A 26 -3.48 -16.10 -19.10
N LEU A 27 -4.77 -16.24 -18.76
CA LEU A 27 -5.87 -15.79 -19.60
C LEU A 27 -6.04 -14.27 -19.60
N VAL A 28 -5.57 -13.55 -18.59
CA VAL A 28 -5.73 -12.09 -18.48
C VAL A 28 -5.17 -11.37 -19.72
N PRO A 29 -3.87 -11.49 -20.05
CA PRO A 29 -3.32 -10.82 -21.23
C PRO A 29 -3.87 -11.40 -22.55
N ILE A 30 -4.32 -12.66 -22.58
CA ILE A 30 -4.91 -13.25 -23.79
C ILE A 30 -6.26 -12.62 -24.09
N ILE A 31 -7.16 -12.57 -23.12
CA ILE A 31 -8.48 -11.95 -23.22
C ILE A 31 -8.35 -10.50 -23.69
N ALA A 32 -7.52 -9.72 -22.97
CA ALA A 32 -7.31 -8.31 -23.29
C ALA A 32 -6.75 -8.10 -24.71
N ASN A 33 -5.74 -8.87 -25.12
CA ASN A 33 -5.16 -8.72 -26.47
C ASN A 33 -6.11 -9.17 -27.57
N LEU A 34 -6.85 -10.26 -27.39
CA LEU A 34 -7.80 -10.72 -28.39
C LEU A 34 -8.92 -9.69 -28.59
N THR A 35 -9.48 -9.17 -27.51
CA THR A 35 -10.57 -8.19 -27.56
C THR A 35 -10.09 -6.83 -28.07
N LEU A 36 -9.07 -6.23 -27.42
CA LEU A 36 -8.68 -4.84 -27.65
C LEU A 36 -7.82 -4.65 -28.91
N LYS A 37 -7.00 -5.65 -29.26
CA LYS A 37 -6.05 -5.50 -30.39
C LYS A 37 -6.46 -6.26 -31.65
N TRP A 38 -7.21 -7.35 -31.49
CA TRP A 38 -7.62 -8.17 -32.62
C TRP A 38 -9.12 -8.07 -32.92
N GLY A 39 -9.90 -7.39 -32.06
CA GLY A 39 -11.35 -7.25 -32.24
C GLY A 39 -12.13 -8.59 -32.15
N ILE A 40 -11.53 -9.58 -31.45
CA ILE A 40 -12.17 -10.88 -31.22
C ILE A 40 -12.83 -10.83 -29.85
N GLU A 41 -14.14 -10.82 -29.82
CA GLU A 41 -14.92 -10.83 -28.57
C GLU A 41 -14.72 -12.18 -27.86
N THR A 42 -14.16 -12.11 -26.63
CA THR A 42 -13.90 -13.27 -25.78
C THR A 42 -14.76 -13.31 -24.53
N LEU A 43 -15.38 -12.19 -24.19
CA LEU A 43 -16.30 -12.00 -23.07
C LEU A 43 -17.59 -11.32 -23.57
N PRO A 44 -18.70 -11.43 -22.83
CA PRO A 44 -19.88 -10.62 -23.10
C PRO A 44 -19.58 -9.12 -23.06
N GLU A 45 -20.37 -8.32 -23.77
CA GLU A 45 -20.23 -6.86 -23.80
C GLU A 45 -20.21 -6.26 -22.38
N GLY A 46 -19.27 -5.36 -22.12
CA GLY A 46 -19.07 -4.68 -20.83
C GLY A 46 -18.25 -5.47 -19.80
N HIS A 47 -18.07 -6.79 -19.96
CA HIS A 47 -17.36 -7.60 -18.96
C HIS A 47 -15.83 -7.50 -19.01
N LEU A 48 -15.26 -6.83 -20.00
CA LEU A 48 -13.80 -6.62 -20.05
C LEU A 48 -13.31 -5.74 -18.88
N ALA A 49 -14.14 -4.80 -18.43
CA ALA A 49 -13.84 -3.95 -17.27
C ALA A 49 -13.77 -4.72 -15.94
N GLU A 50 -14.30 -5.95 -15.90
CA GLU A 50 -14.18 -6.81 -14.72
C GLU A 50 -12.82 -7.53 -14.63
N LEU A 51 -11.95 -7.39 -15.63
CA LEU A 51 -10.72 -8.17 -15.72
C LEU A 51 -9.78 -7.91 -14.54
N THR A 52 -9.58 -6.64 -14.15
CA THR A 52 -8.77 -6.26 -13.00
C THR A 52 -9.40 -6.71 -11.67
N PRO A 53 -10.67 -6.40 -11.35
CA PRO A 53 -11.32 -6.91 -10.15
C PRO A 53 -11.25 -8.43 -10.02
N VAL A 54 -11.51 -9.16 -11.11
CA VAL A 54 -11.46 -10.63 -11.10
C VAL A 54 -10.04 -11.15 -10.85
N ALA A 55 -9.00 -10.55 -11.50
CA ALA A 55 -7.62 -10.95 -11.30
C ALA A 55 -7.19 -10.78 -9.84
N HIS A 56 -7.52 -9.65 -9.23
CA HIS A 56 -7.21 -9.37 -7.83
C HIS A 56 -8.01 -10.28 -6.88
N HIS A 57 -9.30 -10.47 -7.11
CA HIS A 57 -10.13 -11.36 -6.29
C HIS A 57 -9.61 -12.80 -6.30
N VAL A 58 -9.20 -13.33 -7.45
CA VAL A 58 -8.61 -14.68 -7.53
C VAL A 58 -7.28 -14.75 -6.77
N ALA A 59 -6.45 -13.69 -6.83
CA ALA A 59 -5.21 -13.62 -6.05
C ALA A 59 -5.48 -13.68 -4.54
N GLU A 60 -6.49 -12.98 -4.05
CA GLU A 60 -6.93 -13.03 -2.65
C GLU A 60 -7.43 -14.42 -2.25
N LEU A 61 -8.28 -15.05 -3.09
CA LEU A 61 -8.82 -16.39 -2.80
C LEU A 61 -7.72 -17.46 -2.64
N VAL A 62 -6.65 -17.36 -3.42
CA VAL A 62 -5.52 -18.31 -3.33
C VAL A 62 -4.44 -17.84 -2.36
N ASN A 63 -4.63 -16.69 -1.72
CA ASN A 63 -3.68 -16.06 -0.79
C ASN A 63 -2.29 -15.83 -1.40
N PHE A 64 -2.25 -15.42 -2.67
CA PHE A 64 -1.04 -14.96 -3.35
C PHE A 64 -1.11 -13.45 -3.53
N ALA A 65 0.01 -12.76 -3.27
CA ALA A 65 0.11 -11.35 -3.60
C ALA A 65 -0.05 -11.17 -5.13
N ALA A 66 -0.94 -10.26 -5.54
CA ALA A 66 -1.09 -9.92 -6.95
C ALA A 66 0.23 -9.37 -7.50
N ASP A 67 0.61 -9.78 -8.71
CA ASP A 67 1.79 -9.23 -9.38
C ASP A 67 1.52 -7.78 -9.81
N PRO A 68 2.22 -6.78 -9.21
CA PRO A 68 1.99 -5.39 -9.57
C PRO A 68 2.36 -5.07 -11.03
N GLN A 69 3.19 -5.88 -11.67
CA GLN A 69 3.64 -5.70 -13.06
C GLN A 69 2.85 -6.56 -14.06
N GLN A 70 1.84 -7.29 -13.62
CA GLN A 70 1.02 -8.12 -14.53
C GLN A 70 0.40 -7.24 -15.63
N PRO A 71 0.56 -7.61 -16.91
CA PRO A 71 -0.02 -6.84 -18.01
C PRO A 71 -1.52 -6.61 -17.85
N TYR A 72 -1.99 -5.38 -18.09
CA TYR A 72 -3.36 -4.89 -18.01
C TYR A 72 -3.93 -4.73 -16.58
N VAL A 73 -3.68 -5.64 -15.67
CA VAL A 73 -4.38 -5.69 -14.37
C VAL A 73 -3.48 -5.37 -13.17
N GLY A 74 -2.17 -5.43 -13.34
CA GLY A 74 -1.21 -5.11 -12.27
C GLY A 74 -1.33 -3.65 -11.83
N ALA A 75 -1.05 -3.39 -10.56
CA ALA A 75 -1.14 -2.05 -9.97
C ALA A 75 -0.25 -1.01 -10.65
N THR A 76 0.82 -1.46 -11.32
CA THR A 76 1.76 -0.59 -12.05
C THR A 76 1.64 -0.70 -13.57
N ALA A 77 0.66 -1.45 -14.09
CA ALA A 77 0.50 -1.67 -15.53
C ALA A 77 0.28 -0.36 -16.32
N PHE A 78 -0.33 0.64 -15.69
CA PHE A 78 -0.57 1.98 -16.22
C PHE A 78 0.01 3.05 -15.29
N ALA A 79 1.19 2.77 -14.70
CA ALA A 79 1.86 3.69 -13.81
C ALA A 79 2.97 4.45 -14.54
N HIS A 80 3.03 5.76 -14.33
CA HIS A 80 3.98 6.66 -14.98
C HIS A 80 4.79 7.43 -13.94
N LYS A 81 6.11 7.28 -13.99
CA LYS A 81 7.05 7.89 -13.03
C LYS A 81 7.80 9.09 -13.62
N ALA A 82 8.28 8.97 -14.86
CA ALA A 82 9.11 9.99 -15.45
C ALA A 82 8.31 11.25 -15.81
N GLY A 83 8.81 12.43 -15.42
CA GLY A 83 8.14 13.70 -15.65
C GLY A 83 7.80 13.99 -17.12
N LEU A 84 8.61 13.48 -18.08
CA LEU A 84 8.31 13.56 -19.51
C LEU A 84 7.06 12.74 -19.88
N HIS A 85 6.94 11.50 -19.36
CA HIS A 85 5.78 10.64 -19.58
C HIS A 85 4.53 11.25 -18.96
N THR A 86 4.63 11.68 -17.70
CA THR A 86 3.53 12.33 -16.97
C THR A 86 3.02 13.58 -17.72
N SER A 87 3.93 14.44 -18.18
CA SER A 87 3.58 15.64 -18.95
C SER A 87 2.94 15.32 -20.32
N ALA A 88 3.36 14.24 -20.97
CA ALA A 88 2.79 13.83 -22.24
C ALA A 88 1.38 13.26 -22.05
N ILE A 89 1.17 12.38 -21.07
CA ILE A 89 -0.13 11.77 -20.76
C ILE A 89 -1.15 12.81 -20.30
N ALA A 90 -0.73 13.80 -19.50
CA ALA A 90 -1.61 14.91 -19.09
C ALA A 90 -2.15 15.71 -20.28
N ARG A 91 -1.44 15.71 -21.42
CA ARG A 91 -1.87 16.37 -22.66
C ARG A 91 -2.63 15.44 -23.60
N ARG A 92 -2.24 14.16 -23.60
CA ARG A 92 -2.75 13.15 -24.50
C ARG A 92 -2.43 11.75 -23.93
N SER A 93 -3.45 11.06 -23.39
CA SER A 93 -3.31 9.76 -22.70
C SER A 93 -2.70 8.69 -23.61
N ASP A 94 -3.13 8.64 -24.87
CA ASP A 94 -2.66 7.68 -25.86
C ASP A 94 -1.18 7.84 -26.30
N ALA A 95 -0.46 8.86 -25.77
CA ALA A 95 0.96 9.03 -26.06
C ALA A 95 1.84 7.92 -25.47
N TYR A 96 1.44 7.31 -24.35
CA TYR A 96 2.15 6.22 -23.68
C TYR A 96 1.26 5.07 -23.27
N GLU A 97 -0.05 5.25 -23.21
CA GLU A 97 -1.02 4.20 -22.91
C GLU A 97 -1.54 3.61 -24.25
N HIS A 98 -1.28 2.33 -24.43
CA HIS A 98 -1.64 1.63 -25.66
C HIS A 98 -3.10 1.16 -25.70
N VAL A 99 -3.81 1.31 -24.58
CA VAL A 99 -5.24 1.12 -24.37
C VAL A 99 -5.69 2.04 -23.24
N GLU A 100 -6.96 2.40 -23.21
CA GLU A 100 -7.56 3.10 -22.08
C GLU A 100 -7.65 2.14 -20.87
N PRO A 101 -7.05 2.46 -19.71
CA PRO A 101 -7.00 1.56 -18.55
C PRO A 101 -8.38 1.13 -18.06
N GLU A 102 -9.36 2.01 -18.14
CA GLU A 102 -10.74 1.79 -17.70
C GLU A 102 -11.41 0.64 -18.45
N LEU A 103 -10.99 0.37 -19.70
CA LEU A 103 -11.53 -0.74 -20.50
C LEU A 103 -11.27 -2.11 -19.86
N VAL A 104 -10.22 -2.22 -19.04
CA VAL A 104 -9.86 -3.44 -18.32
C VAL A 104 -10.10 -3.31 -16.80
N GLY A 105 -10.79 -2.26 -16.37
CA GLY A 105 -11.09 -1.99 -14.96
C GLY A 105 -9.88 -1.52 -14.13
N ASN A 106 -8.84 -1.01 -14.79
CA ASN A 106 -7.67 -0.41 -14.16
C ASN A 106 -7.73 1.14 -14.28
N GLY A 107 -6.70 1.84 -13.86
CA GLY A 107 -6.61 3.30 -13.95
C GLY A 107 -5.18 3.78 -14.12
N THR A 108 -5.03 4.96 -14.72
CA THR A 108 -3.76 5.66 -14.83
C THR A 108 -3.28 6.10 -13.46
N ARG A 109 -2.01 5.81 -13.13
CA ARG A 109 -1.39 6.22 -11.87
C ARG A 109 -0.14 7.05 -12.14
N PHE A 110 -0.01 8.17 -11.44
CA PHE A 110 1.23 8.95 -11.42
C PHE A 110 2.00 8.61 -10.15
N LEU A 111 3.18 8.02 -10.34
CA LEU A 111 4.07 7.67 -9.25
C LEU A 111 4.96 8.87 -8.93
N VAL A 112 5.04 9.19 -7.65
CA VAL A 112 5.87 10.28 -7.14
C VAL A 112 7.13 9.69 -6.51
N SER A 113 8.30 10.22 -6.88
CA SER A 113 9.60 9.84 -6.37
C SER A 113 10.57 11.02 -6.39
N ASP A 114 11.81 10.82 -5.94
CA ASP A 114 12.93 11.77 -6.02
C ASP A 114 13.15 12.34 -7.43
N MET A 115 12.84 11.56 -8.46
CA MET A 115 12.93 11.96 -9.87
C MET A 115 11.71 12.75 -10.34
N SER A 116 10.69 12.90 -9.50
CA SER A 116 9.47 13.62 -9.85
C SER A 116 9.72 15.13 -9.84
N GLY A 117 9.40 15.78 -10.92
CA GLY A 117 9.40 17.24 -11.00
C GLY A 117 8.15 17.86 -10.38
N ARG A 118 8.15 19.19 -10.24
CA ARG A 118 7.00 19.97 -9.74
C ARG A 118 5.68 19.62 -10.43
N SER A 119 5.71 19.41 -11.75
CA SER A 119 4.51 19.08 -12.53
C SER A 119 3.87 17.75 -12.14
N THR A 120 4.65 16.74 -11.71
CA THR A 120 4.13 15.47 -11.24
C THR A 120 3.45 15.62 -9.88
N ILE A 121 4.04 16.40 -8.97
CA ILE A 121 3.45 16.72 -7.66
C ILE A 121 2.15 17.51 -7.83
N GLU A 122 2.14 18.50 -8.72
CA GLU A 122 0.96 19.32 -9.03
C GLU A 122 -0.20 18.46 -9.58
N LEU A 123 0.09 17.54 -10.50
CA LEU A 123 -0.90 16.59 -11.01
C LEU A 123 -1.43 15.67 -9.90
N LYS A 124 -0.54 15.14 -9.05
CA LYS A 124 -0.95 14.31 -7.92
C LYS A 124 -1.82 15.10 -6.93
N ALA A 125 -1.44 16.34 -6.61
CA ALA A 125 -2.23 17.25 -5.77
C ALA A 125 -3.63 17.47 -6.35
N THR A 126 -3.71 17.74 -7.66
CA THR A 126 -4.98 17.92 -8.37
C THR A 126 -5.86 16.67 -8.27
N GLN A 127 -5.28 15.45 -8.46
CA GLN A 127 -6.01 14.19 -8.31
C GLN A 127 -6.55 14.00 -6.89
N LEU A 128 -5.80 14.45 -5.89
CA LEU A 128 -6.17 14.35 -4.47
C LEU A 128 -7.07 15.51 -3.98
N GLY A 129 -7.37 16.48 -4.85
CA GLY A 129 -8.13 17.67 -4.48
C GLY A 129 -7.40 18.58 -3.50
N ILE A 130 -6.06 18.62 -3.55
CA ILE A 130 -5.21 19.45 -2.68
C ILE A 130 -4.76 20.68 -3.50
N GLU A 131 -5.06 21.87 -2.99
CA GLU A 131 -4.58 23.13 -3.56
C GLU A 131 -3.18 23.45 -3.00
N LEU A 132 -2.19 23.56 -3.87
CA LEU A 132 -0.81 23.90 -3.52
C LEU A 132 -0.36 25.16 -4.25
N ASP A 133 0.26 26.08 -3.55
CA ASP A 133 0.95 27.19 -4.18
C ASP A 133 2.36 26.80 -4.70
N GLY A 134 2.98 27.67 -5.51
CA GLY A 134 4.28 27.36 -6.11
C GLY A 134 5.44 27.26 -5.10
N GLY A 135 5.31 27.87 -3.92
CA GLY A 135 6.29 27.78 -2.83
C GLY A 135 6.19 26.40 -2.15
N THR A 136 5.00 26.03 -1.72
CA THR A 136 4.69 24.74 -1.08
C THR A 136 5.03 23.55 -1.99
N LEU A 137 4.78 23.67 -3.30
CA LEU A 137 5.22 22.67 -4.29
C LEU A 137 6.75 22.46 -4.26
N GLY A 138 7.51 23.57 -4.14
CA GLY A 138 8.98 23.47 -4.03
C GLY A 138 9.43 22.77 -2.76
N GLU A 139 8.83 23.07 -1.63
CA GLU A 139 9.11 22.47 -0.35
C GLU A 139 8.79 20.97 -0.35
N ILE A 140 7.66 20.57 -0.91
CA ILE A 140 7.30 19.14 -1.05
C ILE A 140 8.34 18.39 -1.87
N VAL A 141 8.79 18.95 -3.00
CA VAL A 141 9.83 18.31 -3.84
C VAL A 141 11.13 18.08 -3.06
N GLU A 142 11.57 19.06 -2.29
CA GLU A 142 12.82 18.91 -1.49
C GLU A 142 12.60 17.92 -0.33
N THR A 143 11.48 17.99 0.39
CA THR A 143 11.14 17.04 1.46
C THR A 143 11.07 15.61 0.93
N LEU A 144 10.48 15.39 -0.24
CA LEU A 144 10.43 14.05 -0.84
C LEU A 144 11.82 13.50 -1.15
N LYS A 145 12.73 14.33 -1.68
CA LYS A 145 14.11 13.90 -1.93
C LYS A 145 14.85 13.52 -0.65
N GLU A 146 14.69 14.32 0.41
CA GLU A 146 15.30 14.06 1.71
C GLU A 146 14.76 12.75 2.30
N LEU A 147 13.46 12.54 2.27
CA LEU A 147 12.81 11.33 2.78
C LEU A 147 13.20 10.09 1.94
N GLU A 148 13.26 10.19 0.62
CA GLU A 148 13.69 9.06 -0.21
C GLU A 148 15.17 8.74 -0.02
N TYR A 149 16.01 9.75 0.20
CA TYR A 149 17.40 9.52 0.60
C TYR A 149 17.50 8.82 1.95
N ALA A 150 16.62 9.14 2.90
CA ALA A 150 16.51 8.45 4.19
C ALA A 150 15.91 7.03 4.10
N GLY A 151 15.41 6.63 2.93
CA GLY A 151 14.93 5.27 2.69
C GLY A 151 13.41 5.15 2.46
N TYR A 152 12.65 6.23 2.47
CA TYR A 152 11.23 6.19 2.09
C TYR A 152 11.06 5.80 0.61
N HIS A 153 9.88 5.30 0.27
CA HIS A 153 9.53 4.93 -1.10
C HIS A 153 8.04 5.15 -1.35
N PHE A 154 7.70 6.36 -1.71
CA PHE A 154 6.31 6.81 -1.82
C PHE A 154 5.55 6.21 -3.01
N GLU A 155 6.25 5.64 -4.00
CA GLU A 155 5.60 4.90 -5.09
C GLU A 155 4.73 3.74 -4.58
N ALA A 156 5.11 3.15 -3.43
CA ALA A 156 4.39 2.06 -2.80
C ALA A 156 3.48 2.52 -1.65
N ALA A 157 3.44 3.82 -1.33
CA ALA A 157 2.77 4.34 -0.12
C ALA A 157 1.99 5.63 -0.41
N ASP A 158 0.99 5.50 -1.29
CA ASP A 158 0.15 6.62 -1.72
C ASP A 158 -0.55 7.34 -0.55
N ALA A 159 -0.91 6.63 0.51
CA ALA A 159 -1.59 7.22 1.67
C ALA A 159 -0.63 8.12 2.48
N SER A 160 0.58 7.66 2.79
CA SER A 160 1.58 8.51 3.47
C SER A 160 1.97 9.72 2.60
N LEU A 161 2.05 9.56 1.28
CA LEU A 161 2.27 10.68 0.36
C LEU A 161 1.14 11.70 0.45
N GLU A 162 -0.12 11.26 0.44
CA GLU A 162 -1.27 12.16 0.57
C GLU A 162 -1.24 12.91 1.89
N LEU A 163 -0.97 12.24 3.01
CA LEU A 163 -0.86 12.87 4.32
C LEU A 163 0.27 13.92 4.35
N LEU A 164 1.44 13.61 3.77
CA LEU A 164 2.56 14.54 3.63
C LEU A 164 2.17 15.79 2.83
N MET A 165 1.51 15.62 1.69
CA MET A 165 1.09 16.73 0.83
C MET A 165 0.03 17.59 1.53
N ARG A 166 -0.91 16.99 2.25
CA ARG A 166 -1.91 17.71 3.04
C ARG A 166 -1.28 18.49 4.18
N ALA A 167 -0.32 17.89 4.89
CA ALA A 167 0.42 18.57 5.95
C ALA A 167 1.20 19.79 5.42
N ALA A 168 1.84 19.67 4.27
CA ALA A 168 2.52 20.79 3.61
C ALA A 168 1.54 21.89 3.16
N ALA A 169 0.29 21.55 2.82
CA ALA A 169 -0.80 22.49 2.54
C ALA A 169 -1.41 23.13 3.80
N GLY A 170 -0.85 22.84 4.98
CA GLY A 170 -1.32 23.39 6.26
C GLY A 170 -2.41 22.57 6.96
N TRP A 171 -2.73 21.37 6.47
CA TRP A 171 -3.62 20.46 7.18
C TRP A 171 -2.88 19.76 8.31
N SER A 172 -3.53 19.64 9.46
CA SER A 172 -3.10 18.81 10.57
C SER A 172 -4.29 18.00 11.06
N HIS A 173 -4.06 16.78 11.48
CA HIS A 173 -5.10 16.02 12.12
C HIS A 173 -5.20 16.37 13.61
N ASP A 174 -6.39 16.32 14.14
CA ASP A 174 -6.74 16.52 15.55
C ASP A 174 -7.24 15.24 16.23
N PHE A 175 -7.06 14.08 15.56
CA PHE A 175 -7.52 12.81 16.11
C PHE A 175 -6.81 12.44 17.41
N PHE A 176 -5.52 12.65 17.49
CA PHE A 176 -4.69 12.46 18.69
C PHE A 176 -3.30 13.06 18.51
N GLU A 177 -2.63 13.31 19.62
CA GLU A 177 -1.23 13.70 19.70
C GLU A 177 -0.48 12.66 20.53
N LEU A 178 0.63 12.11 20.01
CA LEU A 178 1.45 11.15 20.72
C LEU A 178 2.30 11.83 21.82
N GLU A 179 2.20 11.34 23.06
CA GLU A 179 3.12 11.68 24.13
C GLU A 179 4.31 10.70 24.15
N SER A 180 4.01 9.40 24.20
CA SER A 180 5.02 8.35 24.15
C SER A 180 4.40 6.98 23.91
N PHE A 181 5.19 6.04 23.46
CA PHE A 181 4.84 4.62 23.51
C PHE A 181 5.99 3.78 24.04
N SER A 182 5.68 2.59 24.55
CA SER A 182 6.65 1.57 24.94
C SER A 182 6.13 0.18 24.57
N VAL A 183 7.05 -0.72 24.26
CA VAL A 183 6.73 -2.13 23.98
C VAL A 183 7.62 -2.99 24.85
N ASP A 184 7.02 -3.91 25.57
CA ASP A 184 7.69 -4.93 26.35
C ASP A 184 7.45 -6.30 25.70
N VAL A 185 8.54 -7.03 25.47
CA VAL A 185 8.49 -8.38 24.90
C VAL A 185 8.96 -9.36 25.96
N GLY A 186 8.00 -9.95 26.67
CA GLY A 186 8.24 -10.94 27.69
C GLY A 186 8.50 -12.32 27.07
N HIS A 187 9.64 -12.91 27.42
CA HIS A 187 9.93 -14.31 27.11
C HIS A 187 9.83 -15.14 28.37
N ARG A 188 8.75 -15.89 28.54
CA ARG A 188 8.67 -16.87 29.64
C ARG A 188 9.36 -18.16 29.20
N SER A 189 10.57 -18.38 29.74
CA SER A 189 11.23 -19.67 29.65
C SER A 189 10.49 -20.68 30.49
N GLY A 190 9.70 -21.53 29.87
CA GLY A 190 9.37 -22.82 30.46
C GLY A 190 10.69 -23.59 30.68
N SER A 191 10.87 -24.18 31.84
CA SER A 191 12.06 -24.97 32.19
C SER A 191 12.13 -26.24 31.32
N GLY A 192 12.72 -26.13 30.15
CA GLY A 192 12.90 -27.24 29.23
C GLY A 192 13.94 -26.93 28.17
N SER A 193 14.90 -27.81 27.99
CA SER A 193 15.87 -27.70 26.90
C SER A 193 15.14 -27.63 25.56
N ARG A 194 15.66 -26.80 24.65
CA ARG A 194 15.18 -26.72 23.25
C ARG A 194 15.24 -28.09 22.57
N ALA A 195 14.20 -28.90 22.74
CA ALA A 195 13.90 -29.99 21.83
C ALA A 195 13.00 -29.44 20.73
N TRP A 196 13.32 -29.71 19.47
CA TRP A 196 12.56 -29.24 18.30
C TRP A 196 11.08 -29.68 18.29
N ASN A 197 10.66 -30.47 19.28
CA ASN A 197 9.32 -31.07 19.43
C ASN A 197 8.50 -30.45 20.54
N GLU A 198 9.02 -29.53 21.35
CA GLU A 198 8.27 -28.82 22.38
C GLU A 198 7.79 -27.49 21.86
N VAL A 199 6.53 -27.47 21.46
CA VAL A 199 5.76 -26.33 21.02
C VAL A 199 5.45 -25.42 22.20
N ALA A 200 5.48 -24.11 21.93
CA ALA A 200 4.99 -23.01 22.72
C ALA A 200 5.93 -22.48 23.80
N VAL A 201 6.89 -21.69 23.34
CA VAL A 201 7.27 -20.52 24.10
C VAL A 201 6.18 -19.48 23.87
N GLU A 202 5.33 -19.22 24.83
CA GLU A 202 4.42 -18.07 24.76
C GLU A 202 5.26 -16.81 24.86
N VAL A 203 5.36 -16.08 23.76
CA VAL A 203 5.91 -14.73 23.74
C VAL A 203 4.75 -13.80 24.04
N GLU A 204 4.70 -13.26 25.24
CA GLU A 204 3.75 -12.21 25.60
C GLU A 204 4.36 -10.86 25.18
N THR A 205 3.66 -10.12 24.36
CA THR A 205 4.04 -8.76 24.00
C THR A 205 2.97 -7.81 24.48
N GLU A 206 3.38 -6.82 25.29
CA GLU A 206 2.53 -5.74 25.75
C GLU A 206 3.04 -4.41 25.19
N ALA A 207 2.13 -3.54 24.77
CA ALA A 207 2.44 -2.17 24.41
C ALA A 207 1.64 -1.21 25.27
N THR A 208 2.26 -0.11 25.69
CA THR A 208 1.59 1.00 26.33
C THR A 208 1.71 2.23 25.45
N VAL A 209 0.58 2.87 25.14
CA VAL A 209 0.50 4.11 24.36
C VAL A 209 -0.04 5.23 25.25
N LYS A 210 0.61 6.39 25.23
CA LYS A 210 0.19 7.61 25.91
C LYS A 210 -0.06 8.67 24.83
N ILE A 211 -1.28 9.14 24.77
CA ILE A 211 -1.73 10.12 23.77
C ILE A 211 -2.59 11.21 24.41
N HIS A 212 -2.73 12.31 23.70
CA HIS A 212 -3.69 13.35 24.00
C HIS A 212 -4.78 13.37 22.92
N VAL A 213 -6.04 13.41 23.35
CA VAL A 213 -7.22 13.52 22.48
C VAL A 213 -8.13 14.59 23.06
N ASP A 214 -8.47 15.60 22.27
CA ASP A 214 -9.29 16.76 22.73
C ASP A 214 -8.76 17.42 24.03
N GLY A 215 -7.42 17.42 24.21
CA GLY A 215 -6.77 17.96 25.40
C GLY A 215 -6.78 17.01 26.62
N GLU A 216 -7.40 15.85 26.54
CA GLU A 216 -7.38 14.83 27.59
C GLU A 216 -6.23 13.83 27.35
N ARG A 217 -5.46 13.57 28.40
CA ARG A 217 -4.38 12.58 28.38
C ARG A 217 -4.93 11.18 28.60
N LEU A 218 -4.72 10.29 27.65
CA LEU A 218 -5.11 8.88 27.71
C LEU A 218 -3.87 7.99 27.80
N VAL A 219 -4.00 6.91 28.57
CA VAL A 219 -3.01 5.85 28.67
C VAL A 219 -3.71 4.54 28.46
N ALA A 220 -3.30 3.78 27.45
CA ALA A 220 -3.88 2.48 27.15
C ALA A 220 -2.79 1.44 26.95
N THR A 221 -3.08 0.21 27.35
CA THR A 221 -2.25 -0.96 27.09
C THR A 221 -2.96 -1.90 26.11
N GLY A 222 -2.16 -2.62 25.34
CA GLY A 222 -2.63 -3.66 24.45
C GLY A 222 -1.67 -4.84 24.43
N GLU A 223 -2.23 -6.03 24.40
CA GLU A 223 -1.48 -7.28 24.25
C GLU A 223 -1.59 -7.78 22.79
N GLY A 224 -0.56 -8.49 22.33
CA GLY A 224 -0.55 -9.01 20.97
C GLY A 224 0.50 -10.08 20.73
N ASN A 225 0.42 -10.71 19.56
CA ASN A 225 1.35 -11.76 19.11
C ASN A 225 2.78 -11.21 18.85
N GLY A 226 2.93 -9.89 18.84
CA GLY A 226 4.18 -9.20 18.63
C GLY A 226 4.02 -7.69 18.75
N PRO A 227 5.13 -6.93 18.66
CA PRO A 227 5.18 -5.50 18.94
C PRO A 227 4.14 -4.66 18.20
N VAL A 228 3.98 -4.88 16.91
CA VAL A 228 3.08 -4.08 16.06
C VAL A 228 1.62 -4.38 16.39
N ASN A 229 1.28 -5.66 16.62
CA ASN A 229 -0.07 -6.04 17.00
C ASN A 229 -0.46 -5.50 18.38
N ALA A 230 0.47 -5.51 19.35
CA ALA A 230 0.28 -4.92 20.66
C ALA A 230 0.10 -3.38 20.60
N LEU A 231 0.90 -2.69 19.76
CA LEU A 231 0.75 -1.24 19.52
C LEU A 231 -0.58 -0.88 18.86
N ASP A 232 -1.02 -1.65 17.84
CA ASP A 232 -2.33 -1.46 17.20
C ASP A 232 -3.46 -1.65 18.21
N ALA A 233 -3.40 -2.71 19.04
CA ALA A 233 -4.37 -2.98 20.08
C ALA A 233 -4.44 -1.85 21.13
N ALA A 234 -3.28 -1.36 21.59
CA ALA A 234 -3.20 -0.26 22.55
C ALA A 234 -3.77 1.03 21.96
N LEU A 235 -3.43 1.38 20.72
CA LEU A 235 -3.91 2.59 20.06
C LEU A 235 -5.43 2.53 19.80
N ARG A 236 -5.93 1.39 19.34
CA ARG A 236 -7.38 1.17 19.18
C ARG A 236 -8.13 1.21 20.51
N SER A 237 -7.56 0.68 21.58
CA SER A 237 -8.12 0.77 22.93
C SER A 237 -8.22 2.22 23.40
N ALA A 238 -7.22 3.06 23.10
CA ALA A 238 -7.23 4.47 23.48
C ALA A 238 -8.22 5.31 22.66
N LEU A 239 -8.39 5.00 21.37
CA LEU A 239 -9.16 5.82 20.42
C LEU A 239 -10.59 5.31 20.16
N GLY A 240 -10.88 4.04 20.44
CA GLY A 240 -12.07 3.34 19.96
C GLY A 240 -13.39 3.98 20.38
N ASP A 241 -13.48 4.51 21.59
CA ASP A 241 -14.70 5.19 22.10
C ASP A 241 -14.97 6.51 21.35
N ARG A 242 -13.93 7.21 20.91
CA ARG A 242 -14.04 8.48 20.20
C ARG A 242 -14.14 8.30 18.69
N HIS A 243 -13.53 7.25 18.19
CA HIS A 243 -13.43 6.95 16.76
C HIS A 243 -13.91 5.51 16.46
N PRO A 244 -15.21 5.21 16.60
CA PRO A 244 -15.74 3.84 16.38
C PRO A 244 -15.54 3.32 14.96
N GLN A 245 -15.31 4.20 13.99
CA GLN A 245 -14.95 3.84 12.61
C GLN A 245 -13.63 3.07 12.51
N LEU A 246 -12.74 3.14 13.51
CA LEU A 246 -11.53 2.32 13.59
C LEU A 246 -11.82 0.80 13.53
N ASN A 247 -13.00 0.39 13.98
CA ASN A 247 -13.42 -1.02 13.93
C ASN A 247 -13.61 -1.54 12.50
N ARG A 248 -13.70 -0.65 11.51
CA ARG A 248 -13.78 -1.03 10.09
C ARG A 248 -12.42 -1.09 9.40
N LEU A 249 -11.37 -0.62 10.06
CA LEU A 249 -10.02 -0.59 9.51
C LEU A 249 -9.27 -1.86 9.90
N HIS A 250 -8.83 -2.62 8.91
CA HIS A 250 -8.12 -3.88 9.11
C HIS A 250 -6.78 -3.84 8.38
N LEU A 251 -5.70 -4.14 9.09
CA LEU A 251 -4.41 -4.41 8.45
C LEU A 251 -4.52 -5.71 7.64
N THR A 252 -4.13 -5.64 6.38
CA THR A 252 -4.19 -6.78 5.45
C THR A 252 -2.82 -7.30 5.08
N ASP A 253 -1.79 -6.45 5.14
CA ASP A 253 -0.41 -6.87 4.88
C ASP A 253 0.58 -6.03 5.70
N PHE A 254 1.71 -6.65 6.04
CA PHE A 254 2.81 -6.04 6.78
C PHE A 254 4.13 -6.50 6.20
N LYS A 255 4.85 -5.58 5.56
CA LYS A 255 6.11 -5.86 4.88
C LYS A 255 7.26 -5.11 5.52
N VAL A 256 8.33 -5.82 5.83
CA VAL A 256 9.55 -5.24 6.39
C VAL A 256 10.72 -5.49 5.45
N ARG A 257 11.49 -4.44 5.17
CA ARG A 257 12.69 -4.53 4.34
C ARG A 257 13.86 -3.80 5.00
N VAL A 258 14.96 -4.49 5.14
CA VAL A 258 16.26 -3.90 5.52
C VAL A 258 16.86 -3.25 4.27
N LEU A 259 17.20 -1.95 4.34
CA LEU A 259 17.66 -1.18 3.19
C LEU A 259 19.17 -1.28 2.97
N GLU A 260 19.96 -1.24 4.04
CA GLU A 260 21.42 -1.32 3.98
C GLU A 260 21.94 -2.58 4.67
N THR A 261 22.15 -3.62 3.90
CA THR A 261 22.58 -4.94 4.43
C THR A 261 23.99 -4.96 4.99
N ARG A 262 24.80 -3.93 4.74
CA ARG A 262 26.20 -3.87 5.19
C ARG A 262 26.35 -3.53 6.68
N GLU A 263 25.38 -2.87 7.26
CA GLU A 263 25.37 -2.43 8.66
C GLU A 263 24.73 -3.45 9.63
N GLY A 264 24.26 -4.57 9.12
CA GLY A 264 23.70 -5.66 9.92
C GLY A 264 22.45 -5.23 10.70
N THR A 265 22.51 -5.32 12.04
CA THR A 265 21.37 -4.99 12.92
C THR A 265 21.17 -3.49 13.14
N ALA A 266 22.09 -2.64 12.68
CA ALA A 266 21.98 -1.17 12.72
C ALA A 266 21.47 -0.59 11.40
N ALA A 267 21.09 -1.45 10.44
CA ALA A 267 20.60 -1.02 9.15
C ALA A 267 19.23 -0.36 9.23
N VAL A 268 19.01 0.65 8.40
CA VAL A 268 17.70 1.29 8.24
C VAL A 268 16.67 0.29 7.77
N THR A 269 15.54 0.29 8.42
CA THR A 269 14.41 -0.60 8.14
C THR A 269 13.25 0.21 7.59
N ARG A 270 12.69 -0.26 6.49
CA ARG A 270 11.45 0.24 5.89
C ARG A 270 10.31 -0.72 6.22
N VAL A 271 9.21 -0.15 6.69
CA VAL A 271 7.96 -0.87 6.95
C VAL A 271 6.88 -0.33 6.03
N LEU A 272 6.14 -1.22 5.38
CA LEU A 272 4.91 -0.92 4.64
C LEU A 272 3.75 -1.64 5.32
N ILE A 273 2.63 -0.93 5.48
CA ILE A 273 1.38 -1.48 6.02
C ILE A 273 0.28 -1.26 4.99
N ASP A 274 -0.36 -2.35 4.58
CA ASP A 274 -1.58 -2.30 3.79
C ASP A 274 -2.78 -2.39 4.74
N THR A 275 -3.74 -1.47 4.58
CA THR A 275 -4.95 -1.39 5.40
C THR A 275 -6.17 -1.25 4.52
N THR A 276 -7.29 -1.84 4.93
CA THR A 276 -8.57 -1.74 4.24
C THR A 276 -9.70 -1.35 5.18
N ASN A 277 -10.72 -0.68 4.63
CA ASN A 277 -12.01 -0.46 5.29
C ASN A 277 -13.13 -1.33 4.68
N GLY A 278 -12.75 -2.32 3.84
CA GLY A 278 -13.68 -3.18 3.11
C GLY A 278 -14.10 -2.65 1.73
N GLU A 279 -13.97 -1.35 1.49
CA GLU A 279 -14.28 -0.71 0.20
C GLU A 279 -13.01 -0.26 -0.53
N ARG A 280 -12.02 0.16 0.22
CA ARG A 280 -10.76 0.73 -0.27
C ARG A 280 -9.59 0.15 0.51
N THR A 281 -8.49 -0.09 -0.18
CA THR A 281 -7.20 -0.47 0.43
C THR A 281 -6.19 0.64 0.17
N TRP A 282 -5.32 0.91 1.13
CA TRP A 282 -4.24 1.90 1.05
C TRP A 282 -2.98 1.39 1.72
N THR A 283 -1.84 1.92 1.29
CA THR A 283 -0.53 1.57 1.83
C THR A 283 0.11 2.78 2.48
N THR A 284 0.71 2.55 3.64
CA THR A 284 1.49 3.53 4.40
C THR A 284 2.91 3.05 4.65
N ILE A 285 3.81 3.98 4.97
CA ILE A 285 5.24 3.72 5.09
C ILE A 285 5.82 4.36 6.35
N GLY A 286 6.74 3.62 6.98
CA GLY A 286 7.61 4.17 8.01
C GLY A 286 9.06 3.71 7.80
N VAL A 287 10.00 4.55 8.18
CA VAL A 287 11.44 4.29 8.00
C VAL A 287 12.20 4.71 9.24
N SER A 288 12.97 3.80 9.80
CA SER A 288 13.83 4.05 10.96
C SER A 288 14.89 2.94 11.08
N GLU A 289 15.99 3.22 11.81
CA GLU A 289 16.91 2.18 12.28
C GLU A 289 16.23 1.25 13.30
N ASN A 290 15.19 1.75 13.99
CA ASN A 290 14.38 0.97 14.91
C ASN A 290 13.11 0.48 14.21
N ILE A 291 12.99 -0.83 14.03
CA ILE A 291 11.83 -1.47 13.38
C ILE A 291 10.50 -1.13 14.08
N ILE A 292 10.50 -0.97 15.42
CA ILE A 292 9.28 -0.62 16.16
C ILE A 292 8.85 0.80 15.84
N GLU A 293 9.81 1.73 15.77
CA GLU A 293 9.56 3.11 15.35
C GLU A 293 9.07 3.19 13.91
N ALA A 294 9.72 2.48 12.97
CA ALA A 294 9.27 2.42 11.59
C ALA A 294 7.84 1.85 11.48
N SER A 295 7.54 0.82 12.28
CA SER A 295 6.20 0.23 12.33
C SER A 295 5.17 1.18 12.91
N TRP A 296 5.53 1.92 13.96
CA TRP A 296 4.67 2.93 14.56
C TRP A 296 4.30 4.03 13.58
N GLN A 297 5.28 4.58 12.85
CA GLN A 297 5.05 5.61 11.83
C GLN A 297 4.04 5.13 10.77
N ALA A 298 4.27 3.95 10.20
CA ALA A 298 3.37 3.38 9.21
C ALA A 298 1.96 3.09 9.78
N LEU A 299 1.86 2.62 11.02
CA LEU A 299 0.60 2.33 11.70
C LEU A 299 -0.20 3.62 11.96
N VAL A 300 0.44 4.66 12.49
CA VAL A 300 -0.20 5.96 12.73
C VAL A 300 -0.74 6.54 11.44
N ASP A 301 0.08 6.63 10.40
CA ASP A 301 -0.34 7.11 9.08
C ASP A 301 -1.54 6.32 8.55
N SER A 302 -1.53 5.00 8.73
CA SER A 302 -2.61 4.12 8.29
C SER A 302 -3.94 4.44 8.96
N LEU A 303 -3.94 4.64 10.28
CA LEU A 303 -5.15 4.97 11.03
C LEU A 303 -5.61 6.41 10.77
N VAL A 304 -4.69 7.37 10.73
CA VAL A 304 -4.98 8.78 10.41
C VAL A 304 -5.60 8.90 9.02
N TYR A 305 -5.04 8.22 8.02
CA TYR A 305 -5.58 8.19 6.67
C TYR A 305 -7.00 7.59 6.63
N GLY A 306 -7.18 6.46 7.30
CA GLY A 306 -8.47 5.80 7.40
C GLY A 306 -9.52 6.67 8.09
N LEU A 307 -9.18 7.32 9.21
CA LEU A 307 -10.06 8.24 9.92
C LEU A 307 -10.42 9.46 9.07
N PHE A 308 -9.45 10.05 8.40
CA PHE A 308 -9.68 11.20 7.52
C PHE A 308 -10.69 10.86 6.41
N HIS A 309 -10.54 9.74 5.73
CA HIS A 309 -11.40 9.35 4.60
C HIS A 309 -12.73 8.70 5.00
N THR A 310 -12.93 8.35 6.28
CA THR A 310 -14.23 7.84 6.79
C THR A 310 -15.04 8.90 7.52
N SER A 311 -14.46 10.07 7.76
CA SER A 311 -15.14 11.20 8.45
C SER A 311 -15.80 12.19 7.47
N VAL A 312 -15.62 11.98 6.15
CA VAL A 312 -16.18 12.82 5.07
C VAL A 312 -17.44 12.23 4.48
#